data_c5b79d8de64ed54757b9ee725fadcc66
#
_entry.id   c5b79d8de64ed54757b9ee725fadcc66
#
_cell.length_a   1.000
_cell.length_b   1.000
_cell.length_c   1.000
_cell.angle_alpha   90.00
_cell.angle_beta   90.00
_cell.angle_gamma   90.00
#
_symmetry.space_group_name_H-M   'P 1'
#
loop_
_entity.id
_entity.type
_entity.pdbx_description
1 polymer ?
#
loop_
_entity_poly.entity_id
_entity_poly.type
_entity_poly.pdbx_seq_one_letter_code
_entity_poly.pdbx_strand_id
1 'polypeptide(L)'
;SLLGCIPGHEGFYNLNRNRNALEIQHVVMYRFSGNLFFANVSTFLQDIENAIKDDTKVVVVDASGIGSIDITAADRLVSFNKILKAKGLRFYITEHVGNVNDQLRKLGAGCLVEEGVTRRTISLALRDAGVDRPYPLAGTLEQTAAHNDFIEDNERLAEIEWAFGEDASEWLDKF
;
A
#
# COMPACT_ATOMS: atom_id res chain seq x y z
N SER A 1 1.51 4.81 3.10
CA SER A 1 0.08 5.02 2.79
C SER A 1 -0.61 3.70 2.52
N LEU A 2 -1.75 3.47 3.14
CA LEU A 2 -2.60 2.32 2.87
C LEU A 2 -3.32 2.47 1.52
N LEU A 3 -3.45 1.37 0.80
CA LEU A 3 -4.09 1.30 -0.51
C LEU A 3 -5.36 0.45 -0.47
N GLY A 4 -6.28 0.74 -1.37
CA GLY A 4 -7.50 -0.02 -1.61
C GLY A 4 -7.93 0.05 -3.06
N CYS A 5 -9.10 -0.49 -3.34
CA CYS A 5 -9.71 -0.49 -4.65
C CYS A 5 -10.94 0.40 -4.69
N ILE A 6 -11.20 1.02 -5.82
CA ILE A 6 -12.45 1.74 -6.09
C ILE A 6 -13.34 0.82 -6.92
N PRO A 7 -14.57 0.51 -6.49
CA PRO A 7 -15.48 -0.32 -7.27
C PRO A 7 -15.65 0.17 -8.71
N GLY A 8 -15.47 -0.72 -9.68
CA GLY A 8 -15.58 -0.39 -11.11
C GLY A 8 -14.37 0.32 -11.72
N HIS A 9 -13.33 0.60 -10.95
CA HIS A 9 -12.08 1.18 -11.43
C HIS A 9 -10.94 0.19 -11.37
N GLU A 10 -10.02 0.28 -12.33
CA GLU A 10 -8.76 -0.46 -12.28
C GLU A 10 -7.74 0.30 -11.43
N GLY A 11 -6.77 -0.45 -10.87
CA GLY A 11 -5.68 0.10 -10.08
C GLY A 11 -5.94 0.12 -8.57
N PHE A 12 -4.96 0.68 -7.87
CA PHE A 12 -4.95 0.75 -6.41
C PHE A 12 -4.76 2.19 -5.97
N TYR A 13 -5.56 2.61 -5.01
CA TYR A 13 -5.71 4.01 -4.63
C TYR A 13 -5.43 4.22 -3.15
N ASN A 14 -4.86 5.36 -2.82
CA ASN A 14 -4.61 5.75 -1.43
C ASN A 14 -5.95 5.93 -0.69
N LEU A 15 -6.14 5.16 0.37
CA LEU A 15 -7.36 5.18 1.18
C LEU A 15 -7.63 6.54 1.83
N ASN A 16 -6.58 7.28 2.19
CA ASN A 16 -6.74 8.59 2.82
C ASN A 16 -7.12 9.70 1.84
N ARG A 17 -6.86 9.50 0.56
CA ARG A 17 -7.15 10.49 -0.50
C ARG A 17 -8.40 10.19 -1.30
N ASN A 18 -8.92 8.98 -1.17
CA ASN A 18 -10.06 8.51 -1.96
C ASN A 18 -11.06 7.81 -1.05
N ARG A 19 -12.15 8.48 -0.70
CA ARG A 19 -13.18 7.85 0.16
C ARG A 19 -13.92 6.69 -0.50
N ASN A 20 -13.93 6.62 -1.83
CA ASN A 20 -14.48 5.47 -2.55
C ASN A 20 -13.54 4.27 -2.58
N ALA A 21 -12.28 4.44 -2.18
CA ALA A 21 -11.36 3.33 -2.07
C ALA A 21 -11.68 2.51 -0.81
N LEU A 22 -11.84 1.23 -1.01
CA LEU A 22 -12.12 0.25 0.04
C LEU A 22 -10.99 -0.76 0.10
N GLU A 23 -10.68 -1.22 1.29
CA GLU A 23 -9.71 -2.31 1.48
C GLU A 23 -10.21 -3.59 0.82
N ILE A 24 -9.30 -4.41 0.30
CA ILE A 24 -9.61 -5.78 -0.07
C ILE A 24 -9.71 -6.60 1.21
N GLN A 25 -10.74 -7.42 1.35
CA GLN A 25 -10.94 -8.27 2.52
C GLN A 25 -9.69 -9.13 2.77
N HIS A 26 -9.22 -9.15 4.01
CA HIS A 26 -8.09 -9.94 4.49
C HIS A 26 -6.72 -9.51 3.94
N VAL A 27 -6.64 -8.36 3.27
CA VAL A 27 -5.43 -7.86 2.63
C VAL A 27 -5.06 -6.48 3.18
N VAL A 28 -3.80 -6.31 3.53
CA VAL A 28 -3.19 -5.00 3.81
C VAL A 28 -2.27 -4.66 2.65
N MET A 29 -2.53 -3.54 1.98
CA MET A 29 -1.66 -3.00 0.93
C MET A 29 -1.08 -1.68 1.40
N TYR A 30 0.23 -1.54 1.37
CA TYR A 30 0.94 -0.35 1.85
C TYR A 30 1.94 0.14 0.81
N ARG A 31 1.85 1.42 0.45
CA ARG A 31 2.83 2.10 -0.42
C ARG A 31 3.80 2.89 0.43
N PHE A 32 5.09 2.66 0.23
CA PHE A 32 6.16 3.45 0.79
C PHE A 32 6.86 4.24 -0.33
N SER A 33 7.20 5.48 -0.04
CA SER A 33 7.95 6.34 -0.96
C SER A 33 9.17 6.92 -0.25
N GLY A 34 10.32 6.78 -0.87
CA GLY A 34 11.60 7.22 -0.35
C GLY A 34 12.61 6.08 -0.22
N ASN A 35 13.78 6.39 0.32
CA ASN A 35 14.78 5.38 0.63
C ASN A 35 14.42 4.65 1.93
N LEU A 36 14.54 3.35 1.93
CA LEU A 36 14.28 2.53 3.10
C LEU A 36 15.61 2.22 3.79
N PHE A 37 15.80 2.73 5.00
CA PHE A 37 17.08 2.67 5.69
C PHE A 37 16.90 2.59 7.22
N PHE A 38 18.03 2.52 7.94
CA PHE A 38 18.02 2.27 9.39
C PHE A 38 17.15 3.25 10.19
N ALA A 39 17.05 4.49 9.74
CA ALA A 39 16.31 5.53 10.49
C ALA A 39 14.78 5.43 10.32
N ASN A 40 14.28 4.84 9.24
CA ASN A 40 12.84 4.81 8.95
C ASN A 40 12.23 3.40 8.84
N VAL A 41 13.03 2.35 8.75
CA VAL A 41 12.52 1.00 8.56
C VAL A 41 11.61 0.55 9.71
N SER A 42 11.92 0.92 10.93
CA SER A 42 11.08 0.57 12.09
C SER A 42 9.71 1.21 12.01
N THR A 43 9.64 2.48 11.64
CA THR A 43 8.36 3.19 11.44
C THR A 43 7.56 2.58 10.29
N PHE A 44 8.21 2.27 9.18
CA PHE A 44 7.61 1.60 8.04
C PHE A 44 6.96 0.27 8.44
N LEU A 45 7.69 -0.59 9.13
CA LEU A 45 7.18 -1.89 9.56
C LEU A 45 6.08 -1.75 10.62
N GLN A 46 6.21 -0.77 11.52
CA GLN A 46 5.20 -0.49 12.53
C GLN A 46 3.88 -0.02 11.92
N ASP A 47 3.94 0.80 10.89
CA ASP A 47 2.74 1.25 10.16
C ASP A 47 2.00 0.06 9.54
N ILE A 48 2.74 -0.89 8.98
CA ILE A 48 2.15 -2.11 8.42
C ILE A 48 1.55 -2.98 9.54
N GLU A 49 2.28 -3.20 10.63
CA GLU A 49 1.78 -3.97 11.78
C GLU A 49 0.51 -3.38 12.37
N ASN A 50 0.43 -2.05 12.48
CA ASN A 50 -0.76 -1.35 12.97
C ASN A 50 -1.97 -1.52 12.04
N ALA A 51 -1.76 -1.77 10.76
CA ALA A 51 -2.82 -2.02 9.79
C ALA A 51 -3.30 -3.47 9.77
N ILE A 52 -2.50 -4.41 10.28
CA ILE A 52 -2.86 -5.83 10.34
C ILE A 52 -3.96 -6.04 11.36
N LYS A 53 -5.02 -6.74 10.94
CA LYS A 53 -6.17 -7.14 11.77
C LYS A 53 -6.14 -8.65 12.01
N ASP A 54 -7.01 -9.15 12.90
CA ASP A 54 -7.07 -10.58 13.23
C ASP A 54 -7.40 -11.46 12.02
N ASP A 55 -8.14 -10.93 11.05
CA ASP A 55 -8.54 -11.63 9.83
C ASP A 55 -7.60 -11.38 8.63
N THR A 56 -6.53 -10.61 8.79
CA THR A 56 -5.57 -10.35 7.72
C THR A 56 -4.82 -11.65 7.36
N LYS A 57 -4.72 -11.91 6.06
CA LYS A 57 -4.03 -13.08 5.50
C LYS A 57 -2.85 -12.71 4.61
N VAL A 58 -2.88 -11.53 4.01
CA VAL A 58 -1.92 -11.09 3.00
C VAL A 58 -1.49 -9.66 3.28
N VAL A 59 -0.19 -9.42 3.21
CA VAL A 59 0.40 -8.09 3.27
C VAL A 59 1.17 -7.84 1.98
N VAL A 60 0.84 -6.76 1.29
CA VAL A 60 1.47 -6.37 0.02
C VAL A 60 2.06 -4.98 0.16
N VAL A 61 3.35 -4.86 -0.10
CA VAL A 61 4.05 -3.57 -0.17
C VAL A 61 4.20 -3.16 -1.63
N ASP A 62 3.74 -1.96 -1.95
CA ASP A 62 4.03 -1.30 -3.21
C ASP A 62 5.36 -0.54 -3.07
N ALA A 63 6.40 -1.06 -3.71
CA ALA A 63 7.76 -0.53 -3.68
C ALA A 63 8.08 0.41 -4.84
N SER A 64 7.08 0.86 -5.61
CA SER A 64 7.29 1.75 -6.76
C SER A 64 8.00 3.05 -6.41
N GLY A 65 7.82 3.53 -5.19
CA GLY A 65 8.47 4.74 -4.66
C GLY A 65 9.78 4.49 -3.91
N ILE A 66 10.25 3.25 -3.78
CA ILE A 66 11.49 2.93 -3.06
C ILE A 66 12.68 3.12 -3.99
N GLY A 67 13.56 4.08 -3.66
CA GLY A 67 14.77 4.36 -4.43
C GLY A 67 15.94 3.45 -4.05
N SER A 68 16.20 3.31 -2.75
CA SER A 68 17.30 2.48 -2.23
C SER A 68 16.92 1.81 -0.92
N ILE A 69 17.63 0.71 -0.62
CA ILE A 69 17.47 -0.08 0.61
C ILE A 69 18.86 -0.25 1.22
N ASP A 70 19.04 0.05 2.51
CA ASP A 70 20.28 -0.25 3.21
C ASP A 70 20.29 -1.65 3.84
N ILE A 71 21.44 -2.06 4.36
CA ILE A 71 21.59 -3.40 4.94
C ILE A 71 20.68 -3.62 6.15
N THR A 72 20.50 -2.60 6.99
CA THR A 72 19.61 -2.68 8.15
C THR A 72 18.16 -2.90 7.73
N ALA A 73 17.71 -2.15 6.73
CA ALA A 73 16.36 -2.33 6.18
C ALA A 73 16.18 -3.71 5.54
N ALA A 74 17.16 -4.18 4.77
CA ALA A 74 17.12 -5.52 4.18
C ALA A 74 17.01 -6.62 5.24
N ASP A 75 17.82 -6.57 6.29
CA ASP A 75 17.76 -7.51 7.42
C ASP A 75 16.41 -7.47 8.14
N ARG A 76 15.85 -6.28 8.32
CA ARG A 76 14.53 -6.11 8.95
C ARG A 76 13.40 -6.66 8.08
N LEU A 77 13.48 -6.53 6.76
CA LEU A 77 12.52 -7.15 5.84
C LEU A 77 12.55 -8.67 5.90
N VAL A 78 13.73 -9.27 5.98
CA VAL A 78 13.88 -10.72 6.16
C VAL A 78 13.22 -11.18 7.46
N SER A 79 13.52 -10.51 8.56
CA SER A 79 12.92 -10.81 9.87
C SER A 79 11.41 -10.62 9.88
N PHE A 80 10.93 -9.57 9.25
CA PHE A 80 9.50 -9.28 9.14
C PHE A 80 8.75 -10.37 8.36
N ASN A 81 9.33 -10.82 7.25
CA ASN A 81 8.77 -11.95 6.49
C ASN A 81 8.64 -13.21 7.35
N LYS A 82 9.65 -13.51 8.15
CA LYS A 82 9.61 -14.67 9.07
C LYS A 82 8.51 -14.52 10.12
N ILE A 83 8.36 -13.33 10.69
CA ILE A 83 7.31 -13.04 11.70
C ILE A 83 5.93 -13.21 11.09
N LEU A 84 5.67 -12.64 9.90
CA LEU A 84 4.38 -12.76 9.23
C LEU A 84 4.09 -14.22 8.84
N LYS A 85 5.08 -14.93 8.32
CA LYS A 85 4.95 -16.35 7.96
C LYS A 85 4.60 -17.21 9.17
N ALA A 86 5.22 -16.96 10.32
CA ALA A 86 4.91 -17.65 11.58
C ALA A 86 3.47 -17.39 12.05
N LYS A 87 2.89 -16.26 11.71
CA LYS A 87 1.49 -15.90 11.99
C LYS A 87 0.51 -16.40 10.91
N GLY A 88 0.99 -17.10 9.89
CA GLY A 88 0.18 -17.59 8.78
C GLY A 88 -0.17 -16.54 7.74
N LEU A 89 0.52 -15.39 7.73
CA LEU A 89 0.34 -14.35 6.73
C LEU A 89 1.35 -14.51 5.60
N ARG A 90 0.92 -14.16 4.38
CA ARG A 90 1.82 -14.06 3.22
C ARG A 90 2.26 -12.61 3.05
N PHE A 91 3.54 -12.43 2.74
CA PHE A 91 4.15 -11.13 2.56
C PHE A 91 4.70 -10.99 1.14
N TYR A 92 4.40 -9.84 0.51
CA TYR A 92 4.87 -9.52 -0.83
C TYR A 92 5.42 -8.11 -0.90
N ILE A 93 6.49 -7.96 -1.69
CA ILE A 93 7.05 -6.68 -2.12
C ILE A 93 6.86 -6.61 -3.63
N THR A 94 6.22 -5.56 -4.12
CA THR A 94 5.78 -5.46 -5.51
C THR A 94 6.19 -4.15 -6.14
N GLU A 95 6.10 -4.09 -7.45
CA GLU A 95 6.48 -2.94 -8.26
C GLU A 95 8.00 -2.66 -8.17
N HIS A 96 8.60 -2.15 -9.20
CA HIS A 96 10.05 -1.89 -9.28
C HIS A 96 10.97 -3.05 -8.81
N VAL A 97 10.49 -4.26 -8.92
CA VAL A 97 11.14 -5.43 -8.32
C VAL A 97 12.52 -5.74 -8.90
N GLY A 98 12.83 -5.35 -10.13
CA GLY A 98 14.16 -5.52 -10.69
C GLY A 98 15.23 -4.84 -9.83
N ASN A 99 15.03 -3.56 -9.54
CA ASN A 99 15.92 -2.78 -8.69
C ASN A 99 15.93 -3.30 -7.24
N VAL A 100 14.76 -3.59 -6.70
CA VAL A 100 14.62 -4.14 -5.33
C VAL A 100 15.32 -5.49 -5.22
N ASN A 101 15.13 -6.39 -6.17
CA ASN A 101 15.79 -7.70 -6.19
C ASN A 101 17.30 -7.59 -6.21
N ASP A 102 17.85 -6.70 -7.06
CA ASP A 102 19.28 -6.49 -7.14
C ASP A 102 19.87 -5.98 -5.83
N GLN A 103 19.20 -5.04 -5.18
CA GLN A 103 19.61 -4.51 -3.89
C GLN A 103 19.51 -5.58 -2.78
N LEU A 104 18.42 -6.34 -2.72
CA LEU A 104 18.24 -7.40 -1.74
C LEU A 104 19.33 -8.48 -1.87
N ARG A 105 19.66 -8.89 -3.08
CA ARG A 105 20.74 -9.87 -3.33
C ARG A 105 22.11 -9.35 -2.86
N LYS A 106 22.42 -8.10 -3.18
CA LYS A 106 23.69 -7.44 -2.77
C LYS A 106 23.83 -7.34 -1.25
N LEU A 107 22.71 -7.19 -0.56
CA LEU A 107 22.66 -6.99 0.90
C LEU A 107 22.50 -8.28 1.70
N GLY A 108 22.58 -9.43 1.04
CA GLY A 108 22.42 -10.73 1.70
C GLY A 108 20.98 -11.13 2.00
N ALA A 109 19.99 -10.45 1.42
CA ALA A 109 18.57 -10.72 1.57
C ALA A 109 17.95 -11.40 0.34
N GLY A 110 18.75 -12.08 -0.47
CA GLY A 110 18.30 -12.79 -1.67
C GLY A 110 17.28 -13.90 -1.39
N CYS A 111 17.19 -14.41 -0.17
CA CYS A 111 16.17 -15.37 0.25
C CYS A 111 14.74 -14.84 0.02
N LEU A 112 14.51 -13.54 0.13
CA LEU A 112 13.21 -12.94 -0.16
C LEU A 112 12.83 -13.10 -1.63
N VAL A 113 13.79 -13.02 -2.52
CA VAL A 113 13.59 -13.24 -3.96
C VAL A 113 13.31 -14.72 -4.23
N GLU A 114 14.10 -15.61 -3.67
CA GLU A 114 14.00 -17.06 -3.84
C GLU A 114 12.70 -17.63 -3.27
N GLU A 115 12.23 -17.12 -2.13
CA GLU A 115 10.97 -17.52 -1.50
C GLU A 115 9.74 -16.93 -2.18
N GLY A 116 9.91 -16.08 -3.19
CA GLY A 116 8.83 -15.48 -3.94
C GLY A 116 8.12 -14.34 -3.20
N VAL A 117 8.79 -13.65 -2.28
CA VAL A 117 8.27 -12.45 -1.63
C VAL A 117 8.16 -11.31 -2.62
N THR A 118 9.10 -11.17 -3.55
CA THR A 118 9.03 -10.17 -4.60
C THR A 118 8.19 -10.65 -5.77
N ARG A 119 7.23 -9.83 -6.20
CA ARG A 119 6.37 -10.04 -7.37
C ARG A 119 6.34 -8.78 -8.22
N ARG A 120 6.19 -8.93 -9.53
CA ARG A 120 6.26 -7.82 -10.47
C ARG A 120 5.20 -6.77 -10.22
N THR A 121 3.98 -7.17 -9.90
CA THR A 121 2.84 -6.28 -9.69
C THR A 121 2.04 -6.68 -8.47
N ILE A 122 1.27 -5.74 -7.92
CA ILE A 122 0.30 -6.01 -6.86
C ILE A 122 -0.69 -7.08 -7.30
N SER A 123 -1.20 -7.00 -8.52
CA SER A 123 -2.16 -7.97 -9.06
C SER A 123 -1.60 -9.39 -9.11
N LEU A 124 -0.33 -9.56 -9.49
CA LEU A 124 0.33 -10.86 -9.49
C LEU A 124 0.53 -11.41 -8.07
N ALA A 125 0.87 -10.54 -7.12
CA ALA A 125 0.99 -10.93 -5.71
C ALA A 125 -0.36 -11.40 -5.15
N LEU A 126 -1.42 -10.66 -5.42
CA LEU A 126 -2.77 -11.03 -4.99
C LEU A 126 -3.21 -12.37 -5.61
N ARG A 127 -2.97 -12.58 -6.91
CA ARG A 127 -3.25 -13.85 -7.58
C ARG A 127 -2.47 -15.00 -6.94
N ASP A 128 -1.19 -14.83 -6.68
CA ASP A 128 -0.36 -15.83 -6.00
C ASP A 128 -0.91 -16.19 -4.61
N ALA A 129 -1.47 -15.21 -3.92
CA ALA A 129 -2.12 -15.41 -2.62
C ALA A 129 -3.56 -15.97 -2.71
N GLY A 130 -4.06 -16.24 -3.90
CA GLY A 130 -5.42 -16.76 -4.10
C GLY A 130 -6.51 -15.69 -4.08
N VAL A 131 -6.15 -14.42 -4.23
CA VAL A 131 -7.09 -13.30 -4.27
C VAL A 131 -7.26 -12.86 -5.73
N ASP A 132 -8.40 -13.24 -6.32
CA ASP A 132 -8.69 -12.99 -7.73
C ASP A 132 -9.69 -11.85 -7.92
N ARG A 133 -9.66 -11.25 -9.12
CA ARG A 133 -10.67 -10.27 -9.54
C ARG A 133 -12.02 -10.95 -9.83
N PRO A 134 -13.16 -10.32 -9.52
CA PRO A 134 -13.30 -9.06 -8.79
C PRO A 134 -12.92 -9.21 -7.32
N TYR A 135 -12.08 -8.32 -6.82
CA TYR A 135 -11.59 -8.40 -5.44
C TYR A 135 -12.74 -8.25 -4.44
N PRO A 136 -12.80 -9.11 -3.41
CA PRO A 136 -13.77 -8.95 -2.33
C PRO A 136 -13.38 -7.73 -1.48
N LEU A 137 -14.21 -6.68 -1.53
CA LEU A 137 -13.94 -5.43 -0.82
C LEU A 137 -14.57 -5.45 0.57
N ALA A 138 -13.84 -4.86 1.53
CA ALA A 138 -14.30 -4.63 2.88
C ALA A 138 -15.06 -3.29 2.95
N GLY A 139 -16.20 -3.27 3.64
CA GLY A 139 -16.96 -2.06 3.88
C GLY A 139 -18.46 -2.29 3.89
N THR A 140 -19.19 -1.39 4.57
CA THR A 140 -20.65 -1.35 4.59
C THR A 140 -21.17 -0.36 3.54
N LEU A 141 -22.43 -0.47 3.17
CA LEU A 141 -23.11 0.51 2.30
C LEU A 141 -23.02 1.94 2.85
N GLU A 142 -23.07 2.09 4.18
CA GLU A 142 -22.94 3.37 4.86
C GLU A 142 -21.53 3.96 4.70
N GLN A 143 -20.49 3.14 4.81
CA GLN A 143 -19.11 3.56 4.56
C GLN A 143 -18.91 3.94 3.09
N THR A 144 -19.55 3.23 2.18
CA THR A 144 -19.50 3.55 0.75
C THR A 144 -20.19 4.89 0.45
N ALA A 145 -21.33 5.17 1.07
CA ALA A 145 -22.04 6.45 0.92
C ALA A 145 -21.21 7.62 1.49
N ALA A 146 -20.63 7.47 2.69
CA ALA A 146 -19.75 8.47 3.28
C ALA A 146 -18.47 8.67 2.46
N HIS A 147 -17.97 7.63 1.81
CA HIS A 147 -16.87 7.71 0.86
C HIS A 147 -17.24 8.48 -0.40
N ASN A 148 -18.45 8.28 -0.95
CA ASN A 148 -18.92 9.00 -2.14
C ASN A 148 -19.03 10.51 -1.87
N ASP A 149 -19.64 10.91 -0.74
CA ASP A 149 -19.76 12.31 -0.35
C ASP A 149 -18.41 13.03 -0.27
N PHE A 150 -17.39 12.35 0.21
CA PHE A 150 -16.04 12.94 0.32
C PHE A 150 -15.31 13.09 -1.01
N ILE A 151 -15.57 12.25 -1.99
CA ILE A 151 -14.96 12.39 -3.31
C ILE A 151 -15.59 13.55 -4.05
N GLU A 152 -16.90 13.72 -3.97
CA GLU A 152 -17.56 14.90 -4.53
C GLU A 152 -16.95 16.17 -3.95
N ASP A 153 -16.69 16.20 -2.64
CA ASP A 153 -16.03 17.32 -1.98
C ASP A 153 -14.57 17.50 -2.43
N ASN A 154 -13.82 16.41 -2.63
CA ASN A 154 -12.43 16.49 -3.09
C ASN A 154 -12.32 16.84 -4.59
N GLU A 155 -13.22 16.36 -5.43
CA GLU A 155 -13.30 16.77 -6.83
C GLU A 155 -13.64 18.25 -6.93
N ARG A 156 -14.54 18.72 -6.09
CA ARG A 156 -14.88 20.14 -5.99
C ARG A 156 -13.70 20.99 -5.53
N LEU A 157 -12.94 20.52 -4.54
CA LEU A 157 -11.70 21.15 -4.08
C LEU A 157 -10.65 21.20 -5.19
N ALA A 158 -10.44 20.11 -5.92
CA ALA A 158 -9.50 20.04 -7.03
C ALA A 158 -9.89 20.97 -8.17
N GLU A 159 -11.19 21.10 -8.49
CA GLU A 159 -11.69 22.06 -9.46
C GLU A 159 -11.47 23.50 -9.02
N ILE A 160 -11.67 23.80 -7.75
CA ILE A 160 -11.43 25.13 -7.17
C ILE A 160 -9.93 25.45 -7.15
N GLU A 161 -9.07 24.53 -6.74
CA GLU A 161 -7.60 24.69 -6.77
C GLU A 161 -7.11 24.91 -8.21
N TRP A 162 -7.64 24.18 -9.17
CA TRP A 162 -7.30 24.37 -10.56
C TRP A 162 -7.74 25.75 -11.10
N ALA A 163 -8.93 26.22 -10.71
CA ALA A 163 -9.49 27.49 -11.18
C ALA A 163 -8.81 28.72 -10.54
N PHE A 164 -8.35 28.65 -9.30
CA PHE A 164 -7.88 29.78 -8.49
C PHE A 164 -6.43 29.67 -8.03
N GLY A 165 -5.70 28.59 -8.33
CA GLY A 165 -4.31 28.37 -7.91
C GLY A 165 -4.18 27.93 -6.44
N GLU A 166 -2.98 28.10 -5.88
CA GLU A 166 -2.63 27.60 -4.56
C GLU A 166 -3.40 28.24 -3.38
N ASP A 167 -4.08 29.36 -3.60
CA ASP A 167 -4.85 30.09 -2.57
C ASP A 167 -6.33 29.70 -2.48
N ALA A 168 -6.71 28.55 -3.04
CA ALA A 168 -8.08 28.07 -3.02
C ALA A 168 -8.65 27.86 -1.60
N SER A 169 -7.79 27.62 -0.60
CA SER A 169 -8.19 27.48 0.80
C SER A 169 -8.77 28.76 1.39
N GLU A 170 -8.26 29.94 1.02
CA GLU A 170 -8.81 31.23 1.45
C GLU A 170 -10.21 31.49 0.83
N TRP A 171 -10.43 30.98 -0.35
CA TRP A 171 -11.69 31.14 -1.06
C TRP A 171 -12.81 30.27 -0.49
N LEU A 172 -12.46 29.08 -0.03
CA LEU A 172 -13.38 28.14 0.62
C LEU A 172 -13.88 28.64 1.98
N ASP A 173 -13.07 29.38 2.72
CA ASP A 173 -13.44 29.99 4.00
C ASP A 173 -14.48 31.12 3.86
N LYS A 174 -14.76 31.58 2.64
CA LYS A 174 -15.77 32.61 2.32
C LYS A 174 -17.14 32.04 1.93
N PHE A 175 -17.22 30.76 1.78
CA PHE A 175 -18.45 30.01 1.48
C PHE A 175 -18.80 29.02 2.57
#